data_8815faf2a99419272ea7f1ccd0b2fde8
#
_entry.id   8815faf2a99419272ea7f1ccd0b2fde8
#
_cell.length_a   1.000
_cell.length_b   1.000
_cell.length_c   1.000
_cell.angle_alpha   90.00
_cell.angle_beta   90.00
_cell.angle_gamma   90.00
#
_symmetry.space_group_name_H-M   'P 1'
#
loop_
_entity.id
_entity.type
_entity.pdbx_description
1 polymer ?
#
loop_
_entity_poly.entity_id
_entity_poly.type
_entity_poly.pdbx_seq_one_letter_code
_entity_poly.pdbx_strand_id
1 'polypeptide(L)'
;MTSDANMRVVVEALGLPAGARVDARVPKKLLVEQGAPTPADRRAIQDGIAELQWFAACKPATIGVPSFADGTREYLEIAIVGCAFRTEAKAARTVELIHRAIPYPVLLITTDVGGVAISAAHKRRTQNEASKVMVDRIIATGPFDPVRSGENEKAFLSSLALMEQSRRDLLSLYEGWLTRIEALNAARLTGTFSVSSNENLIERRRAAIDEYERLLRENTHLRSQAAKARQISRRVDLNQRIKSIERAMDDARLAMLGGCHEDFNHS
;
A
#
# COMPACT_ATOMS: atom_id res chain seq x y z
N MET A 1 4.15 -12.49 20.25
CA MET A 1 2.84 -11.81 20.14
C MET A 1 2.11 -12.46 18.99
N THR A 2 0.81 -12.69 19.10
CA THR A 2 0.02 -13.33 18.03
C THR A 2 -0.15 -12.37 16.85
N SER A 3 -0.24 -12.89 15.63
CA SER A 3 -0.48 -12.11 14.39
C SER A 3 -1.67 -11.14 14.51
N ASP A 4 -2.71 -11.53 15.23
CA ASP A 4 -3.89 -10.70 15.51
C ASP A 4 -3.55 -9.47 16.36
N ALA A 5 -2.69 -9.59 17.36
CA ALA A 5 -2.30 -8.45 18.23
C ALA A 5 -1.60 -7.33 17.43
N ASN A 6 -0.72 -7.68 16.49
CA ASN A 6 -0.02 -6.70 15.66
C ASN A 6 -0.97 -5.98 14.69
N MET A 7 -1.93 -6.69 14.09
CA MET A 7 -2.96 -6.04 13.25
C MET A 7 -3.82 -5.09 14.07
N ARG A 8 -4.18 -5.45 15.32
CA ARG A 8 -4.99 -4.60 16.21
C ARG A 8 -4.29 -3.28 16.54
N VAL A 9 -2.96 -3.27 16.73
CA VAL A 9 -2.21 -2.02 16.92
C VAL A 9 -2.44 -1.06 15.75
N VAL A 10 -2.42 -1.56 14.51
CA VAL A 10 -2.70 -0.72 13.33
C VAL A 10 -4.15 -0.27 13.29
N VAL A 11 -5.11 -1.16 13.60
CA VAL A 11 -6.54 -0.80 13.64
C VAL A 11 -6.84 0.24 14.72
N GLU A 12 -6.19 0.15 15.87
CA GLU A 12 -6.29 1.15 16.94
C GLU A 12 -5.70 2.49 16.52
N ALA A 13 -4.59 2.49 15.80
CA ALA A 13 -3.99 3.71 15.26
C ALA A 13 -4.90 4.47 14.28
N LEU A 14 -5.86 3.79 13.63
CA LEU A 14 -6.87 4.46 12.79
C LEU A 14 -7.84 5.33 13.60
N GLY A 15 -7.96 5.14 14.90
CA GLY A 15 -8.83 5.96 15.77
C GLY A 15 -10.31 5.94 15.36
N LEU A 16 -10.80 4.79 14.87
CA LEU A 16 -12.17 4.68 14.37
C LEU A 16 -13.20 4.65 15.50
N PRO A 17 -14.36 5.31 15.34
CA PRO A 17 -15.43 5.26 16.33
C PRO A 17 -15.98 3.85 16.48
N ALA A 18 -16.52 3.53 17.67
CA ALA A 18 -17.07 2.21 17.97
C ALA A 18 -18.16 1.76 16.97
N GLY A 19 -18.97 2.70 16.48
CA GLY A 19 -20.01 2.43 15.48
C GLY A 19 -19.50 1.98 14.11
N ALA A 20 -18.21 2.16 13.81
CA ALA A 20 -17.61 1.66 12.59
C ALA A 20 -17.09 0.22 12.72
N ARG A 21 -16.94 -0.31 13.93
CA ARG A 21 -16.41 -1.66 14.18
C ARG A 21 -17.39 -2.72 13.72
N VAL A 22 -16.86 -3.75 13.08
CA VAL A 22 -17.59 -4.95 12.59
C VAL A 22 -17.10 -6.19 13.35
N ASP A 23 -15.79 -6.32 13.51
CA ASP A 23 -15.07 -7.40 14.21
C ASP A 23 -15.57 -8.80 13.83
N ALA A 24 -15.83 -9.03 12.54
CA ALA A 24 -16.39 -10.29 12.02
C ALA A 24 -15.36 -11.08 11.23
N ARG A 25 -15.32 -12.39 11.42
CA ARG A 25 -14.50 -13.28 10.60
C ARG A 25 -15.12 -13.42 9.21
N VAL A 26 -14.30 -13.30 8.17
CA VAL A 26 -14.72 -13.46 6.78
C VAL A 26 -14.39 -14.86 6.30
N PRO A 27 -15.38 -15.64 5.80
CA PRO A 27 -15.14 -16.96 5.24
C PRO A 27 -14.30 -16.85 3.95
N LYS A 28 -13.19 -17.60 3.88
CA LYS A 28 -12.32 -17.65 2.68
C LYS A 28 -13.07 -18.07 1.41
N LYS A 29 -14.15 -18.81 1.56
CA LYS A 29 -15.03 -19.22 0.45
C LYS A 29 -15.52 -18.03 -0.36
N LEU A 30 -15.87 -16.91 0.29
CA LEU A 30 -16.30 -15.68 -0.39
C LEU A 30 -15.20 -15.10 -1.30
N LEU A 31 -13.94 -15.09 -0.86
CA LEU A 31 -12.83 -14.68 -1.70
C LEU A 31 -12.60 -15.60 -2.88
N VAL A 32 -12.77 -16.91 -2.68
CA VAL A 32 -12.62 -17.90 -3.75
C VAL A 32 -13.68 -17.71 -4.82
N GLU A 33 -14.93 -17.47 -4.42
CA GLU A 33 -16.06 -17.29 -5.34
C GLU A 33 -15.97 -15.97 -6.12
N GLN A 34 -15.52 -14.91 -5.47
CA GLN A 34 -15.50 -13.55 -6.02
C GLN A 34 -14.18 -13.21 -6.73
N GLY A 35 -13.03 -13.74 -6.30
CA GLY A 35 -11.72 -13.23 -6.70
C GLY A 35 -10.72 -14.28 -7.21
N ALA A 36 -11.06 -15.58 -7.26
CA ALA A 36 -10.11 -16.63 -7.66
C ALA A 36 -10.40 -17.22 -9.06
N PRO A 37 -9.89 -16.59 -10.14
CA PRO A 37 -10.17 -16.98 -11.52
C PRO A 37 -9.56 -18.34 -11.88
N THR A 38 -8.45 -18.74 -11.26
CA THR A 38 -7.73 -19.97 -11.58
C THR A 38 -7.68 -20.97 -10.42
N PRO A 39 -7.47 -22.28 -10.69
CA PRO A 39 -7.23 -23.25 -9.62
C PRO A 39 -6.02 -22.92 -8.73
N ALA A 40 -4.98 -22.27 -9.29
CA ALA A 40 -3.81 -21.81 -8.55
C ALA A 40 -4.18 -20.68 -7.56
N ASP A 41 -5.03 -19.74 -7.98
CA ASP A 41 -5.51 -18.65 -7.13
C ASP A 41 -6.40 -19.18 -5.98
N ARG A 42 -7.25 -20.17 -6.27
CA ARG A 42 -8.05 -20.85 -5.23
C ARG A 42 -7.16 -21.48 -4.16
N ARG A 43 -6.11 -22.19 -4.58
CA ARG A 43 -5.13 -22.76 -3.65
C ARG A 43 -4.39 -21.67 -2.87
N ALA A 44 -3.96 -20.59 -3.52
CA ALA A 44 -3.29 -19.48 -2.85
C ALA A 44 -4.15 -18.89 -1.74
N ILE A 45 -5.46 -18.74 -1.93
CA ILE A 45 -6.39 -18.28 -0.90
C ILE A 45 -6.59 -19.33 0.19
N GLN A 46 -6.88 -20.59 -0.19
CA GLN A 46 -7.23 -21.65 0.77
C GLN A 46 -6.05 -22.02 1.67
N ASP A 47 -4.86 -22.17 1.06
CA ASP A 47 -3.67 -22.66 1.75
C ASP A 47 -2.84 -21.50 2.32
N GLY A 48 -2.81 -20.34 1.66
CA GLY A 48 -1.99 -19.20 2.07
C GLY A 48 -2.59 -18.35 3.19
N ILE A 49 -3.91 -18.22 3.26
CA ILE A 49 -4.57 -17.44 4.30
C ILE A 49 -4.77 -18.31 5.55
N ALA A 50 -4.28 -17.86 6.70
CA ALA A 50 -4.61 -18.45 7.99
C ALA A 50 -5.97 -17.94 8.47
N GLU A 51 -6.14 -16.62 8.48
CA GLU A 51 -7.33 -15.93 8.96
C GLU A 51 -7.61 -14.67 8.15
N LEU A 52 -8.90 -14.37 7.97
CA LEU A 52 -9.39 -13.13 7.35
C LEU A 52 -10.45 -12.54 8.26
N GLN A 53 -10.27 -11.27 8.62
CA GLN A 53 -11.16 -10.56 9.54
C GLN A 53 -11.57 -9.21 8.96
N TRP A 54 -12.84 -8.87 9.09
CA TRP A 54 -13.36 -7.54 8.81
C TRP A 54 -13.39 -6.74 10.12
N PHE A 55 -12.44 -5.85 10.31
CA PHE A 55 -12.32 -5.06 11.52
C PHE A 55 -13.33 -3.92 11.59
N ALA A 56 -13.52 -3.20 10.49
CA ALA A 56 -14.40 -2.03 10.47
C ALA A 56 -14.94 -1.71 9.08
N ALA A 57 -16.06 -0.97 9.03
CA ALA A 57 -16.68 -0.38 7.84
C ALA A 57 -16.84 1.12 8.04
N CYS A 58 -16.03 1.90 7.35
CA CYS A 58 -16.12 3.35 7.34
C CYS A 58 -17.22 3.79 6.37
N LYS A 59 -18.38 4.13 6.90
CA LYS A 59 -19.56 4.61 6.17
C LYS A 59 -19.93 6.02 6.63
N PRO A 60 -20.68 6.81 5.83
CA PRO A 60 -21.15 8.11 6.26
C PRO A 60 -21.84 8.08 7.62
N ALA A 61 -22.70 7.09 7.83
CA ALA A 61 -23.45 6.93 9.09
C ALA A 61 -22.56 6.56 10.30
N THR A 62 -21.38 5.95 10.07
CA THR A 62 -20.52 5.47 11.17
C THR A 62 -19.38 6.41 11.53
N ILE A 63 -18.85 7.17 10.55
CA ILE A 63 -17.70 8.05 10.75
C ILE A 63 -17.98 9.53 10.46
N GLY A 64 -19.20 9.87 9.98
CA GLY A 64 -19.59 11.24 9.69
C GLY A 64 -18.84 11.89 8.51
N VAL A 65 -18.35 11.09 7.56
CA VAL A 65 -17.69 11.55 6.33
C VAL A 65 -18.58 11.19 5.16
N PRO A 66 -18.97 12.16 4.29
CA PRO A 66 -19.84 11.91 3.16
C PRO A 66 -19.29 10.86 2.19
N SER A 67 -20.17 10.12 1.52
CA SER A 67 -19.80 9.26 0.38
C SER A 67 -19.34 10.09 -0.81
N PHE A 68 -18.63 9.43 -1.73
CA PHE A 68 -18.27 10.01 -3.02
C PHE A 68 -18.69 9.07 -4.14
N ALA A 69 -19.27 9.62 -5.21
CA ALA A 69 -19.54 8.89 -6.44
C ALA A 69 -19.42 9.83 -7.64
N ASP A 70 -18.77 9.36 -8.70
CA ASP A 70 -18.73 9.99 -10.02
C ASP A 70 -19.00 8.94 -11.10
N GLY A 71 -18.80 9.29 -12.37
CA GLY A 71 -19.00 8.36 -13.49
C GLY A 71 -18.05 7.15 -13.52
N THR A 72 -16.98 7.15 -12.73
CA THR A 72 -15.91 6.15 -12.77
C THR A 72 -15.62 5.50 -11.42
N ARG A 73 -15.79 6.24 -10.33
CA ARG A 73 -15.43 5.82 -8.97
C ARG A 73 -16.61 5.93 -8.02
N GLU A 74 -16.67 5.01 -7.08
CA GLU A 74 -17.70 4.99 -6.04
C GLU A 74 -17.10 4.60 -4.70
N TYR A 75 -17.24 5.49 -3.72
CA TYR A 75 -16.77 5.35 -2.34
C TYR A 75 -17.99 5.52 -1.42
N LEU A 76 -18.80 4.45 -1.30
CA LEU A 76 -19.94 4.40 -0.38
C LEU A 76 -19.54 3.92 1.00
N GLU A 77 -18.50 3.09 1.03
CA GLU A 77 -17.85 2.62 2.24
C GLU A 77 -16.38 2.30 1.97
N ILE A 78 -15.56 2.29 3.04
CA ILE A 78 -14.20 1.77 3.02
C ILE A 78 -14.12 0.64 4.05
N ALA A 79 -13.71 -0.55 3.61
CA ALA A 79 -13.52 -1.69 4.49
C ALA A 79 -12.12 -1.70 5.09
N ILE A 80 -12.03 -1.95 6.39
CA ILE A 80 -10.76 -2.23 7.09
C ILE A 80 -10.70 -3.75 7.31
N VAL A 81 -9.81 -4.41 6.59
CA VAL A 81 -9.72 -5.86 6.54
C VAL A 81 -8.34 -6.31 7.00
N GLY A 82 -8.29 -7.31 7.87
CA GLY A 82 -7.07 -7.96 8.31
C GLY A 82 -6.93 -9.35 7.69
N CYS A 83 -5.73 -9.70 7.26
CA CYS A 83 -5.40 -11.01 6.72
C CYS A 83 -4.10 -11.53 7.32
N ALA A 84 -4.19 -12.62 8.07
CA ALA A 84 -3.01 -13.36 8.54
C ALA A 84 -2.61 -14.41 7.51
N PHE A 85 -1.36 -14.38 7.06
CA PHE A 85 -0.81 -15.37 6.15
C PHE A 85 -0.15 -16.53 6.89
N ARG A 86 -0.15 -17.71 6.25
CA ARG A 86 0.71 -18.82 6.65
C ARG A 86 2.12 -18.62 6.09
N THR A 87 3.11 -19.27 6.70
CA THR A 87 4.54 -19.07 6.40
C THR A 87 4.91 -19.25 4.91
N GLU A 88 4.22 -20.13 4.20
CA GLU A 88 4.51 -20.46 2.79
C GLU A 88 3.61 -19.72 1.79
N ALA A 89 2.89 -18.70 2.24
CA ALA A 89 1.93 -18.01 1.40
C ALA A 89 2.60 -17.17 0.30
N LYS A 90 1.98 -17.15 -0.89
CA LYS A 90 2.29 -16.21 -1.96
C LYS A 90 1.63 -14.85 -1.65
N ALA A 91 2.14 -14.14 -0.65
CA ALA A 91 1.52 -12.96 -0.06
C ALA A 91 1.11 -11.92 -1.12
N ALA A 92 2.01 -11.50 -2.02
CA ALA A 92 1.72 -10.48 -3.03
C ALA A 92 0.53 -10.85 -3.94
N ARG A 93 0.46 -12.10 -4.41
CA ARG A 93 -0.66 -12.56 -5.23
C ARG A 93 -1.96 -12.64 -4.43
N THR A 94 -1.89 -13.08 -3.18
CA THR A 94 -3.07 -13.19 -2.33
C THR A 94 -3.61 -11.80 -1.97
N VAL A 95 -2.75 -10.80 -1.71
CA VAL A 95 -3.14 -9.38 -1.54
C VAL A 95 -3.92 -8.89 -2.77
N GLU A 96 -3.40 -9.15 -3.98
CA GLU A 96 -4.07 -8.78 -5.23
C GLU A 96 -5.47 -9.43 -5.33
N LEU A 97 -5.58 -10.72 -5.02
CA LEU A 97 -6.84 -11.45 -5.05
C LEU A 97 -7.86 -10.89 -4.04
N ILE A 98 -7.42 -10.51 -2.83
CA ILE A 98 -8.28 -9.89 -1.82
C ILE A 98 -8.80 -8.53 -2.33
N HIS A 99 -7.91 -7.67 -2.85
CA HIS A 99 -8.33 -6.38 -3.40
C HIS A 99 -9.31 -6.53 -4.58
N ARG A 100 -9.18 -7.56 -5.40
CA ARG A 100 -10.10 -7.84 -6.52
C ARG A 100 -11.43 -8.43 -6.07
N ALA A 101 -11.42 -9.28 -5.04
CA ALA A 101 -12.63 -9.96 -4.57
C ALA A 101 -13.60 -9.03 -3.86
N ILE A 102 -13.13 -8.00 -3.19
CA ILE A 102 -13.95 -7.05 -2.45
C ILE A 102 -14.30 -5.89 -3.39
N PRO A 103 -15.58 -5.58 -3.67
CA PRO A 103 -15.95 -4.61 -4.71
C PRO A 103 -15.74 -3.14 -4.31
N TYR A 104 -15.62 -2.81 -3.03
CA TYR A 104 -15.42 -1.46 -2.51
C TYR A 104 -13.97 -1.23 -2.05
N PRO A 105 -13.55 0.03 -1.81
CA PRO A 105 -12.21 0.36 -1.33
C PRO A 105 -11.87 -0.38 -0.04
N VAL A 106 -10.64 -0.90 0.03
CA VAL A 106 -10.15 -1.69 1.17
C VAL A 106 -8.82 -1.12 1.66
N LEU A 107 -8.73 -0.82 2.94
CA LEU A 107 -7.45 -0.73 3.64
C LEU A 107 -7.15 -2.14 4.19
N LEU A 108 -6.24 -2.85 3.54
CA LEU A 108 -5.89 -4.21 3.89
C LEU A 108 -4.65 -4.24 4.77
N ILE A 109 -4.80 -4.80 5.96
CA ILE A 109 -3.72 -5.00 6.92
C ILE A 109 -3.35 -6.49 6.86
N THR A 110 -2.12 -6.79 6.45
CA THR A 110 -1.64 -8.17 6.36
C THR A 110 -0.57 -8.43 7.40
N THR A 111 -0.45 -9.68 7.85
CA THR A 111 0.64 -10.10 8.73
C THR A 111 1.17 -11.46 8.32
N ASP A 112 2.49 -11.58 8.38
CA ASP A 112 3.26 -12.82 8.19
C ASP A 112 4.45 -12.86 9.16
N VAL A 113 5.42 -13.73 8.89
CA VAL A 113 6.65 -13.83 9.70
C VAL A 113 7.52 -12.57 9.67
N GLY A 114 7.36 -11.72 8.65
CA GLY A 114 8.12 -10.47 8.48
C GLY A 114 7.50 -9.27 9.21
N GLY A 115 6.30 -9.40 9.76
CA GLY A 115 5.60 -8.33 10.45
C GLY A 115 4.25 -7.97 9.83
N VAL A 116 3.85 -6.71 9.98
CA VAL A 116 2.61 -6.17 9.42
C VAL A 116 2.91 -5.35 8.17
N ALA A 117 2.07 -5.48 7.16
CA ALA A 117 2.06 -4.57 6.01
C ALA A 117 0.64 -4.04 5.77
N ILE A 118 0.54 -2.82 5.26
CA ILE A 118 -0.73 -2.17 4.92
C ILE A 118 -0.76 -1.94 3.42
N SER A 119 -1.88 -2.27 2.78
CA SER A 119 -2.06 -2.01 1.35
C SER A 119 -3.41 -1.40 1.05
N ALA A 120 -3.45 -0.58 0.01
CA ALA A 120 -4.63 0.09 -0.49
C ALA A 120 -4.56 0.23 -2.02
N ALA A 121 -5.71 0.32 -2.68
CA ALA A 121 -5.80 0.54 -4.12
C ALA A 121 -7.12 1.22 -4.48
N HIS A 122 -7.06 2.18 -5.38
CA HIS A 122 -8.28 2.73 -5.97
C HIS A 122 -9.01 1.69 -6.81
N LYS A 123 -10.32 1.86 -6.91
CA LYS A 123 -11.19 0.99 -7.71
C LYS A 123 -11.99 1.83 -8.68
N ARG A 124 -12.13 1.32 -9.91
CA ARG A 124 -12.92 1.95 -10.97
C ARG A 124 -13.97 0.99 -11.48
N ARG A 125 -15.14 1.48 -11.79
CA ARG A 125 -16.18 0.72 -12.50
C ARG A 125 -15.74 0.49 -13.95
N THR A 126 -15.96 -0.71 -14.47
CA THR A 126 -15.76 -0.98 -15.88
C THR A 126 -16.99 -0.50 -16.67
N GLN A 127 -16.74 0.21 -17.80
CA GLN A 127 -17.82 0.76 -18.63
C GLN A 127 -18.74 -0.32 -19.26
N ASN A 128 -18.23 -1.54 -19.44
CA ASN A 128 -18.96 -2.62 -20.14
C ASN A 128 -19.74 -3.57 -19.22
N GLU A 129 -19.45 -3.60 -17.92
CA GLU A 129 -20.13 -4.45 -16.95
C GLU A 129 -20.18 -3.70 -15.61
N ALA A 130 -21.36 -3.14 -15.28
CA ALA A 130 -21.56 -2.34 -14.06
C ALA A 130 -21.24 -3.11 -12.76
N SER A 131 -21.15 -4.44 -12.80
CA SER A 131 -20.80 -5.32 -11.69
C SER A 131 -19.31 -5.61 -11.54
N LYS A 132 -18.48 -5.31 -12.56
CA LYS A 132 -17.04 -5.55 -12.51
C LYS A 132 -16.27 -4.28 -12.10
N VAL A 133 -15.48 -4.43 -11.04
CA VAL A 133 -14.61 -3.40 -10.53
C VAL A 133 -13.17 -3.71 -10.97
N MET A 134 -12.51 -2.72 -11.57
CA MET A 134 -11.09 -2.78 -11.86
C MET A 134 -10.31 -2.18 -10.69
N VAL A 135 -9.32 -2.91 -10.22
CA VAL A 135 -8.38 -2.46 -9.19
C VAL A 135 -7.22 -1.75 -9.88
N ASP A 136 -6.97 -0.52 -9.49
CA ASP A 136 -5.79 0.23 -9.92
C ASP A 136 -4.52 -0.36 -9.27
N ARG A 137 -3.36 0.29 -9.47
CA ARG A 137 -2.11 -0.12 -8.82
C ARG A 137 -2.32 -0.25 -7.29
N ILE A 138 -1.96 -1.40 -6.74
CA ILE A 138 -1.93 -1.62 -5.30
C ILE A 138 -0.67 -0.94 -4.74
N ILE A 139 -0.87 -0.05 -3.78
CA ILE A 139 0.20 0.58 -3.02
C ILE A 139 0.27 -0.10 -1.67
N ALA A 140 1.45 -0.56 -1.29
CA ALA A 140 1.65 -1.29 -0.03
C ALA A 140 2.90 -0.78 0.70
N THR A 141 2.86 -0.77 2.02
CA THR A 141 4.07 -0.66 2.82
C THR A 141 4.89 -1.95 2.67
N GLY A 142 6.20 -1.90 2.85
CA GLY A 142 6.92 -3.12 3.20
C GLY A 142 6.53 -3.56 4.62
N PRO A 143 6.89 -4.79 5.04
CA PRO A 143 6.60 -5.27 6.38
C PRO A 143 7.35 -4.44 7.45
N PHE A 144 6.71 -4.26 8.61
CA PHE A 144 7.28 -3.61 9.79
C PHE A 144 6.67 -4.19 11.08
N ASP A 145 7.36 -4.01 12.19
CA ASP A 145 6.82 -4.38 13.52
C ASP A 145 6.12 -3.17 14.12
N PRO A 146 4.79 -3.15 14.27
CA PRO A 146 4.05 -1.98 14.76
C PRO A 146 4.30 -1.68 16.24
N VAL A 147 4.84 -2.63 17.00
CA VAL A 147 5.15 -2.48 18.43
C VAL A 147 6.58 -2.00 18.65
N ARG A 148 7.52 -2.50 17.82
CA ARG A 148 8.95 -2.15 17.89
C ARG A 148 9.37 -1.23 16.75
N SER A 149 8.50 -0.31 16.40
CA SER A 149 8.67 0.63 15.27
C SER A 149 9.80 1.64 15.54
N GLY A 150 10.51 2.01 14.47
CA GLY A 150 11.36 3.20 14.42
C GLY A 150 10.54 4.49 14.41
N GLU A 151 11.22 5.64 14.41
CA GLU A 151 10.57 6.96 14.42
C GLU A 151 9.65 7.18 13.20
N ASN A 152 10.07 6.75 12.03
CA ASN A 152 9.27 6.89 10.79
C ASN A 152 7.97 6.06 10.84
N GLU A 153 8.04 4.82 11.30
CA GLU A 153 6.86 3.97 11.43
C GLU A 153 5.92 4.44 12.53
N LYS A 154 6.44 4.98 13.65
CA LYS A 154 5.63 5.59 14.71
C LYS A 154 4.89 6.82 14.18
N ALA A 155 5.60 7.72 13.47
CA ALA A 155 5.01 8.89 12.85
C ALA A 155 3.95 8.50 11.80
N PHE A 156 4.24 7.47 10.99
CA PHE A 156 3.28 6.89 10.06
C PHE A 156 2.02 6.39 10.77
N LEU A 157 2.15 5.52 11.80
CA LEU A 157 1.01 4.99 12.53
C LEU A 157 0.16 6.11 13.15
N SER A 158 0.78 7.10 13.77
CA SER A 158 0.06 8.26 14.33
C SER A 158 -0.69 9.04 13.25
N SER A 159 -0.11 9.16 12.05
CA SER A 159 -0.74 9.88 10.95
C SER A 159 -1.96 9.16 10.35
N LEU A 160 -2.14 7.85 10.59
CA LEU A 160 -3.27 7.09 10.06
C LEU A 160 -4.61 7.44 10.73
N ALA A 161 -4.60 8.09 11.88
CA ALA A 161 -5.80 8.40 12.62
C ALA A 161 -6.84 9.10 11.74
N LEU A 162 -8.13 8.73 11.91
CA LEU A 162 -9.25 9.31 11.16
C LEU A 162 -9.30 10.84 11.28
N MET A 163 -8.89 11.37 12.43
CA MET A 163 -8.86 12.83 12.69
C MET A 163 -7.81 13.56 11.84
N GLU A 164 -6.77 12.85 11.41
CA GLU A 164 -5.69 13.37 10.56
C GLU A 164 -6.03 13.30 9.05
N GLN A 165 -7.19 12.74 8.70
CA GLN A 165 -7.62 12.59 7.33
C GLN A 165 -8.58 13.71 6.91
N SER A 166 -8.65 13.95 5.59
CA SER A 166 -9.69 14.81 5.02
C SER A 166 -11.08 14.25 5.34
N ARG A 167 -11.98 15.13 5.78
CA ARG A 167 -13.38 14.78 6.05
C ARG A 167 -14.33 15.27 4.96
N ARG A 168 -13.79 15.71 3.82
CA ARG A 168 -14.59 16.20 2.70
C ARG A 168 -15.51 15.10 2.16
N ASP A 169 -14.96 13.94 1.86
CA ASP A 169 -15.65 12.75 1.38
C ASP A 169 -14.77 11.49 1.56
N LEU A 170 -15.36 10.30 1.35
CA LEU A 170 -14.65 9.03 1.53
C LEU A 170 -13.51 8.81 0.52
N LEU A 171 -13.58 9.42 -0.69
CA LEU A 171 -12.47 9.37 -1.64
C LEU A 171 -11.26 10.12 -1.08
N SER A 172 -11.44 11.37 -0.66
CA SER A 172 -10.37 12.20 -0.10
C SER A 172 -9.76 11.61 1.17
N LEU A 173 -10.60 10.99 2.01
CA LEU A 173 -10.12 10.25 3.19
C LEU A 173 -9.23 9.08 2.78
N TYR A 174 -9.66 8.28 1.81
CA TYR A 174 -8.92 7.11 1.34
C TYR A 174 -7.61 7.51 0.65
N GLU A 175 -7.61 8.58 -0.16
CA GLU A 175 -6.41 9.18 -0.74
C GLU A 175 -5.42 9.62 0.34
N GLY A 176 -5.92 10.14 1.46
CA GLY A 176 -5.09 10.47 2.62
C GLY A 176 -4.31 9.26 3.15
N TRP A 177 -4.93 8.10 3.28
CA TRP A 177 -4.23 6.87 3.68
C TRP A 177 -3.25 6.39 2.61
N LEU A 178 -3.62 6.43 1.33
CA LEU A 178 -2.70 6.09 0.23
C LEU A 178 -1.43 6.96 0.25
N THR A 179 -1.60 8.27 0.40
CA THR A 179 -0.48 9.22 0.48
C THR A 179 0.45 8.91 1.66
N ARG A 180 -0.08 8.45 2.80
CA ARG A 180 0.71 8.07 3.97
C ARG A 180 1.50 6.78 3.75
N ILE A 181 0.91 5.79 3.06
CA ILE A 181 1.61 4.57 2.64
C ILE A 181 2.78 4.93 1.72
N GLU A 182 2.55 5.79 0.73
CA GLU A 182 3.59 6.30 -0.18
C GLU A 182 4.67 7.09 0.58
N ALA A 183 4.28 7.91 1.56
CA ALA A 183 5.22 8.66 2.41
C ALA A 183 6.12 7.73 3.25
N LEU A 184 5.59 6.63 3.80
CA LEU A 184 6.40 5.64 4.51
C LEU A 184 7.38 4.93 3.57
N ASN A 185 6.95 4.60 2.35
CA ASN A 185 7.84 4.00 1.35
C ASN A 185 8.97 4.97 0.96
N ALA A 186 8.66 6.25 0.77
CA ALA A 186 9.67 7.29 0.55
C ALA A 186 10.61 7.42 1.75
N ALA A 187 10.08 7.42 2.98
CA ALA A 187 10.87 7.53 4.21
C ALA A 187 11.93 6.44 4.37
N ARG A 188 11.63 5.22 3.90
CA ARG A 188 12.60 4.10 3.88
C ARG A 188 13.80 4.35 2.99
N LEU A 189 13.65 5.18 1.96
CA LEU A 189 14.70 5.54 1.01
C LEU A 189 15.40 6.83 1.41
N THR A 190 14.67 7.78 1.99
CA THR A 190 15.13 9.13 2.31
C THR A 190 15.54 9.32 3.77
N GLY A 191 15.09 8.42 4.64
CA GLY A 191 15.35 8.47 6.09
C GLY A 191 14.32 9.28 6.90
N THR A 192 13.41 10.03 6.25
CA THR A 192 12.49 10.93 6.96
C THR A 192 11.05 10.76 6.49
N PHE A 193 10.13 10.48 7.42
CA PHE A 193 8.70 10.44 7.15
C PHE A 193 8.12 11.86 7.12
N SER A 194 7.47 12.20 6.01
CA SER A 194 6.76 13.48 5.88
C SER A 194 5.52 13.32 5.01
N VAL A 195 4.41 13.89 5.46
CA VAL A 195 3.15 13.95 4.71
C VAL A 195 2.96 15.37 4.19
N SER A 196 2.61 15.51 2.91
CA SER A 196 2.25 16.80 2.31
C SER A 196 0.76 16.83 1.98
N SER A 197 0.16 18.01 2.09
CA SER A 197 -1.18 18.32 1.58
C SER A 197 -1.16 18.96 0.19
N ASN A 198 0.02 19.28 -0.33
CA ASN A 198 0.21 19.88 -1.65
C ASN A 198 0.15 18.78 -2.73
N GLU A 199 -0.88 18.82 -3.58
CA GLU A 199 -1.12 17.83 -4.64
C GLU A 199 0.09 17.69 -5.59
N ASN A 200 0.70 18.80 -6.00
CA ASN A 200 1.88 18.78 -6.87
C ASN A 200 3.09 18.06 -6.22
N LEU A 201 3.28 18.22 -4.91
CA LEU A 201 4.35 17.53 -4.20
C LEU A 201 4.04 16.03 -4.04
N ILE A 202 2.78 15.69 -3.82
CA ILE A 202 2.33 14.29 -3.76
C ILE A 202 2.57 13.61 -5.11
N GLU A 203 2.18 14.25 -6.21
CA GLU A 203 2.38 13.71 -7.56
C GLU A 203 3.87 13.57 -7.92
N ARG A 204 4.70 14.59 -7.61
CA ARG A 204 6.15 14.52 -7.82
C ARG A 204 6.78 13.39 -7.01
N ARG A 205 6.40 13.22 -5.74
CA ARG A 205 6.88 12.10 -4.90
C ARG A 205 6.48 10.76 -5.49
N ARG A 206 5.25 10.63 -5.94
CA ARG A 206 4.73 9.40 -6.59
C ARG A 206 5.52 9.06 -7.84
N ALA A 207 5.73 10.05 -8.72
CA ALA A 207 6.54 9.87 -9.93
C ALA A 207 8.00 9.48 -9.60
N ALA A 208 8.58 10.06 -8.55
CA ALA A 208 9.94 9.74 -8.11
C ALA A 208 10.05 8.32 -7.53
N ILE A 209 9.03 7.84 -6.78
CA ILE A 209 8.97 6.46 -6.29
C ILE A 209 8.87 5.48 -7.47
N ASP A 210 8.01 5.76 -8.45
CA ASP A 210 7.82 4.91 -9.64
C ASP A 210 9.10 4.80 -10.46
N GLU A 211 9.80 5.92 -10.64
CA GLU A 211 11.07 5.96 -11.37
C GLU A 211 12.17 5.19 -10.59
N TYR A 212 12.26 5.38 -9.28
CA TYR A 212 13.20 4.63 -8.46
C TYR A 212 12.97 3.12 -8.55
N GLU A 213 11.72 2.66 -8.45
CA GLU A 213 11.37 1.25 -8.59
C GLU A 213 11.70 0.70 -9.98
N ARG A 214 11.48 1.47 -11.03
CA ARG A 214 11.85 1.12 -12.40
C ARG A 214 13.36 0.94 -12.52
N LEU A 215 14.12 1.91 -12.05
CA LEU A 215 15.58 1.90 -12.05
C LEU A 215 16.16 0.76 -11.22
N LEU A 216 15.56 0.44 -10.08
CA LEU A 216 15.96 -0.68 -9.22
C LEU A 216 15.82 -2.03 -9.94
N ARG A 217 14.72 -2.24 -10.66
CA ARG A 217 14.53 -3.45 -11.48
C ARG A 217 15.58 -3.54 -12.58
N GLU A 218 15.87 -2.43 -13.27
CA GLU A 218 16.90 -2.38 -14.34
C GLU A 218 18.29 -2.62 -13.76
N ASN A 219 18.65 -2.01 -12.64
CA ASN A 219 19.91 -2.23 -11.93
C ASN A 219 20.11 -3.71 -11.57
N THR A 220 19.07 -4.33 -10.97
CA THR A 220 19.10 -5.75 -10.62
C THR A 220 19.34 -6.65 -11.84
N HIS A 221 18.69 -6.33 -12.95
CA HIS A 221 18.87 -7.07 -14.20
C HIS A 221 20.29 -6.93 -14.75
N LEU A 222 20.82 -5.71 -14.82
CA LEU A 222 22.19 -5.44 -15.30
C LEU A 222 23.25 -6.09 -14.41
N ARG A 223 23.08 -6.05 -13.09
CA ARG A 223 23.98 -6.74 -12.15
C ARG A 223 23.99 -8.25 -12.38
N SER A 224 22.82 -8.85 -12.63
CA SER A 224 22.73 -10.27 -13.00
C SER A 224 23.44 -10.57 -14.33
N GLN A 225 23.33 -9.70 -15.33
CA GLN A 225 24.04 -9.83 -16.59
C GLN A 225 25.56 -9.69 -16.43
N ALA A 226 26.01 -8.69 -15.64
CA ALA A 226 27.44 -8.45 -15.38
C ALA A 226 28.10 -9.64 -14.68
N ALA A 227 27.39 -10.27 -13.72
CA ALA A 227 27.86 -11.47 -13.03
C ALA A 227 28.05 -12.67 -13.96
N LYS A 228 27.25 -12.78 -15.05
CA LYS A 228 27.31 -13.85 -16.03
C LYS A 228 28.25 -13.55 -17.22
N ALA A 229 28.71 -12.30 -17.36
CA ALA A 229 29.53 -11.88 -18.50
C ALA A 229 30.95 -12.46 -18.40
N ARG A 230 31.34 -13.26 -19.39
CA ARG A 230 32.69 -13.87 -19.50
C ARG A 230 33.70 -12.90 -20.11
N GLN A 231 33.27 -12.03 -21.02
CA GLN A 231 34.15 -11.06 -21.69
C GLN A 231 34.35 -9.82 -20.79
N ILE A 232 35.59 -9.41 -20.62
CA ILE A 232 35.98 -8.27 -19.79
C ILE A 232 35.38 -6.97 -20.34
N SER A 233 35.45 -6.72 -21.64
CA SER A 233 34.86 -5.53 -22.27
C SER A 233 33.37 -5.40 -21.98
N ARG A 234 32.62 -6.48 -22.20
CA ARG A 234 31.17 -6.51 -21.90
C ARG A 234 30.88 -6.23 -20.41
N ARG A 235 31.71 -6.76 -19.51
CA ARG A 235 31.55 -6.51 -18.07
C ARG A 235 31.85 -5.06 -17.72
N VAL A 236 32.82 -4.43 -18.37
CA VAL A 236 33.12 -2.99 -18.19
C VAL A 236 31.93 -2.15 -18.66
N ASP A 237 31.37 -2.40 -19.84
CA ASP A 237 30.21 -1.67 -20.36
C ASP A 237 28.99 -1.81 -19.43
N LEU A 238 28.71 -3.01 -18.94
CA LEU A 238 27.60 -3.24 -17.99
C LEU A 238 27.84 -2.49 -16.68
N ASN A 239 29.05 -2.46 -16.16
CA ASN A 239 29.36 -1.74 -14.92
C ASN A 239 29.27 -0.20 -15.11
N GLN A 240 29.58 0.32 -16.29
CA GLN A 240 29.35 1.75 -16.58
C GLN A 240 27.86 2.09 -16.58
N ARG A 241 27.03 1.24 -17.20
CA ARG A 241 25.57 1.41 -17.18
C ARG A 241 25.00 1.29 -15.77
N ILE A 242 25.48 0.35 -14.96
CA ILE A 242 25.07 0.20 -13.54
C ILE A 242 25.35 1.51 -12.80
N LYS A 243 26.55 2.09 -12.93
CA LYS A 243 26.89 3.37 -12.29
C LYS A 243 25.99 4.53 -12.73
N SER A 244 25.62 4.58 -14.01
CA SER A 244 24.68 5.60 -14.50
C SER A 244 23.29 5.45 -13.87
N ILE A 245 22.79 4.21 -13.76
CA ILE A 245 21.50 3.94 -13.14
C ILE A 245 21.53 4.23 -11.63
N GLU A 246 22.62 3.91 -10.93
CA GLU A 246 22.78 4.24 -9.52
C GLU A 246 22.71 5.74 -9.25
N ARG A 247 23.29 6.56 -10.12
CA ARG A 247 23.15 8.03 -10.03
C ARG A 247 21.70 8.47 -10.25
N ALA A 248 21.03 7.93 -11.27
CA ALA A 248 19.63 8.25 -11.52
C ALA A 248 18.72 7.80 -10.35
N MET A 249 19.06 6.69 -9.67
CA MET A 249 18.36 6.27 -8.44
C MET A 249 18.57 7.27 -7.29
N ASP A 250 19.79 7.81 -7.13
CA ASP A 250 20.06 8.86 -6.14
C ASP A 250 19.30 10.15 -6.45
N ASP A 251 19.22 10.55 -7.72
CA ASP A 251 18.45 11.71 -8.15
C ASP A 251 16.94 11.51 -7.86
N ALA A 252 16.40 10.34 -8.18
CA ALA A 252 15.02 9.99 -7.85
C ALA A 252 14.76 10.02 -6.34
N ARG A 253 15.71 9.53 -5.52
CA ARG A 253 15.63 9.59 -4.06
C ARG A 253 15.60 11.02 -3.53
N LEU A 254 16.43 11.91 -4.07
CA LEU A 254 16.42 13.33 -3.72
C LEU A 254 15.11 14.01 -4.12
N ALA A 255 14.54 13.66 -5.27
CA ALA A 255 13.25 14.18 -5.72
C ALA A 255 12.09 13.81 -4.78
N MET A 256 12.18 12.68 -4.05
CA MET A 256 11.19 12.32 -3.02
C MET A 256 11.22 13.27 -1.81
N LEU A 257 12.36 13.91 -1.53
CA LEU A 257 12.54 14.89 -0.45
C LEU A 257 12.09 16.30 -0.83
N GLY A 258 11.94 16.59 -2.11
CA GLY A 258 11.82 17.92 -2.72
C GLY A 258 10.65 18.82 -2.29
N GLY A 259 10.06 18.59 -1.13
CA GLY A 259 9.10 19.49 -0.51
C GLY A 259 9.53 20.07 0.84
N CYS A 260 10.67 19.64 1.41
CA CYS A 260 11.09 20.10 2.74
C CYS A 260 11.97 21.37 2.71
N HIS A 261 12.41 21.84 1.53
CA HIS A 261 13.32 22.99 1.44
C HIS A 261 12.68 24.30 0.97
N GLU A 262 11.45 24.30 0.42
CA GLU A 262 10.82 25.53 -0.07
C GLU A 262 10.04 26.29 1.04
N ASP A 263 9.65 25.64 2.13
CA ASP A 263 8.84 26.29 3.19
C ASP A 263 9.67 27.10 4.22
N PHE A 264 11.01 27.08 4.15
CA PHE A 264 11.87 27.82 5.10
C PHE A 264 12.35 29.20 4.61
N ASN A 265 12.00 29.64 3.41
CA ASN A 265 12.50 30.90 2.84
C ASN A 265 11.45 32.02 2.71
N HIS A 266 10.29 31.92 3.33
CA HIS A 266 9.30 33.01 3.37
C HIS A 266 8.82 33.20 4.82
N SER A 267 9.67 33.83 5.62
CA SER A 267 9.29 34.53 6.87
C SER A 267 10.19 35.74 7.04
#